data_dc152fd8ffd9144665f780a9ea2f6241
#
_entry.id   dc152fd8ffd9144665f780a9ea2f6241
#
_cell.length_a   1.000
_cell.length_b   1.000
_cell.length_c   1.000
_cell.angle_alpha   90.00
_cell.angle_beta   90.00
_cell.angle_gamma   90.00
#
_symmetry.space_group_name_H-M   'P 1'
#
loop_
_entity.id
_entity.type
_entity.pdbx_description
1 polymer ?
#
loop_
_entity_poly.entity_id
_entity_poly.type
_entity_poly.pdbx_seq_one_letter_code
_entity_poly.pdbx_strand_id
1 'polypeptide(L)'
;MPVGVLVVALAVAAMTGMWDVSAWHFDRDDLVFVAVASVVPIVAAPLFWGEEFGWTAYLRDRLVPGRPVATTFATGLIWGVWHWPLPWVGYFGAGGTATDAVVAMLMWLPLSVLLEFVIGWLWGRSGSVWPPAILHGGSNLVVAVGIGRFVDPGAHTNTVTLLMCAAYVPVVACIVGASIVSRRRKIGVEQ
;
A
#
# COMPACT_ATOMS: atom_id res chain seq x y z
N MET A 1 1.04 -11.11 2.10
CA MET A 1 0.08 -10.08 1.67
C MET A 1 0.62 -9.19 0.53
N PRO A 2 1.85 -8.61 0.57
CA PRO A 2 2.34 -7.76 -0.53
C PRO A 2 2.32 -8.42 -1.91
N VAL A 3 2.74 -9.68 -2.01
CA VAL A 3 2.66 -10.44 -3.28
C VAL A 3 1.23 -10.56 -3.81
N GLY A 4 0.24 -10.78 -2.91
CA GLY A 4 -1.17 -10.81 -3.33
C GLY A 4 -1.67 -9.46 -3.86
N VAL A 5 -1.24 -8.35 -3.26
CA VAL A 5 -1.54 -6.99 -3.76
C VAL A 5 -0.89 -6.76 -5.12
N LEU A 6 0.37 -7.20 -5.32
CA LEU A 6 1.03 -7.15 -6.63
C LEU A 6 0.24 -7.92 -7.68
N VAL A 7 -0.23 -9.13 -7.38
CA VAL A 7 -1.05 -9.92 -8.32
C VAL A 7 -2.32 -9.16 -8.71
N VAL A 8 -3.00 -8.51 -7.75
CA VAL A 8 -4.17 -7.67 -8.05
C VAL A 8 -3.79 -6.48 -8.92
N ALA A 9 -2.68 -5.80 -8.65
CA ALA A 9 -2.19 -4.68 -9.46
C ALA A 9 -1.90 -5.11 -10.90
N LEU A 10 -1.23 -6.24 -11.09
CA LEU A 10 -0.94 -6.82 -12.42
C LEU A 10 -2.22 -7.22 -13.15
N ALA A 11 -3.19 -7.81 -12.45
CA ALA A 11 -4.50 -8.12 -13.04
C ALA A 11 -5.23 -6.86 -13.50
N VAL A 12 -5.22 -5.78 -12.71
CA VAL A 12 -5.79 -4.48 -13.12
C VAL A 12 -5.05 -3.93 -14.33
N ALA A 13 -3.72 -3.96 -14.35
CA ALA A 13 -2.92 -3.49 -15.48
C ALA A 13 -3.23 -4.25 -16.77
N ALA A 14 -3.39 -5.57 -16.68
CA ALA A 14 -3.78 -6.42 -17.81
C ALA A 14 -5.20 -6.08 -18.30
N MET A 15 -6.17 -5.95 -17.40
CA MET A 15 -7.56 -5.64 -17.77
C MET A 15 -7.74 -4.25 -18.38
N THR A 16 -6.87 -3.31 -18.03
CA THR A 16 -6.89 -1.93 -18.55
C THR A 16 -6.02 -1.73 -19.79
N GLY A 17 -5.34 -2.78 -20.26
CA GLY A 17 -4.41 -2.71 -21.38
C GLY A 17 -3.09 -2.00 -21.08
N MET A 18 -2.79 -1.72 -19.81
CA MET A 18 -1.51 -1.15 -19.37
C MET A 18 -0.38 -2.19 -19.38
N TRP A 19 -0.70 -3.46 -19.39
CA TRP A 19 0.23 -4.58 -19.48
C TRP A 19 -0.21 -5.58 -20.54
N ASP A 20 0.64 -5.79 -21.54
CA ASP A 20 0.42 -6.83 -22.55
C ASP A 20 0.93 -8.19 -22.01
N VAL A 21 0.03 -8.94 -21.40
CA VAL A 21 0.32 -10.27 -20.86
C VAL A 21 0.70 -11.26 -21.97
N SER A 22 0.24 -11.05 -23.22
CA SER A 22 0.54 -11.96 -24.33
C SER A 22 2.00 -11.88 -24.77
N ALA A 23 2.63 -10.74 -24.55
CA ALA A 23 4.04 -10.52 -24.84
C ALA A 23 4.97 -10.96 -23.68
N TRP A 24 4.39 -11.26 -22.49
CA TRP A 24 5.19 -11.63 -21.34
C TRP A 24 5.47 -13.13 -21.30
N HIS A 25 6.72 -13.47 -21.04
CA HIS A 25 7.17 -14.84 -20.91
C HIS A 25 7.84 -15.00 -19.54
N PHE A 26 7.31 -15.90 -18.73
CA PHE A 26 7.88 -16.21 -17.42
C PHE A 26 9.27 -16.80 -17.57
N ASP A 27 10.25 -16.20 -16.94
CA ASP A 27 11.64 -16.61 -17.01
C ASP A 27 12.25 -16.89 -15.62
N ARG A 28 13.56 -17.19 -15.61
CA ARG A 28 14.31 -17.45 -14.38
C ARG A 28 14.36 -16.23 -13.47
N ASP A 29 14.46 -15.04 -14.05
CA ASP A 29 14.59 -13.78 -13.27
C ASP A 29 13.25 -13.44 -12.59
N ASP A 30 12.12 -13.80 -13.20
CA ASP A 30 10.80 -13.69 -12.59
C ASP A 30 10.65 -14.66 -11.40
N LEU A 31 11.17 -15.89 -11.53
CA LEU A 31 11.21 -16.84 -10.43
C LEU A 31 12.06 -16.31 -9.26
N VAL A 32 13.23 -15.76 -9.55
CA VAL A 32 14.10 -15.13 -8.56
C VAL A 32 13.39 -13.94 -7.91
N PHE A 33 12.74 -13.09 -8.70
CA PHE A 33 11.96 -11.95 -8.19
C PHE A 33 10.87 -12.43 -7.21
N VAL A 34 10.08 -13.43 -7.58
CA VAL A 34 9.02 -13.98 -6.71
C VAL A 34 9.58 -14.53 -5.41
N ALA A 35 10.70 -15.27 -5.49
CA ALA A 35 11.37 -15.82 -4.31
C ALA A 35 11.87 -14.69 -3.37
N VAL A 36 12.54 -13.70 -3.92
CA VAL A 36 13.02 -12.52 -3.17
C VAL A 36 11.86 -11.72 -2.60
N ALA A 37 10.84 -11.43 -3.40
CA ALA A 37 9.63 -10.70 -3.01
C ALA A 37 8.87 -11.36 -1.85
N SER A 38 8.99 -12.68 -1.70
CA SER A 38 8.37 -13.43 -0.60
C SER A 38 9.10 -13.24 0.73
N VAL A 39 10.39 -12.90 0.72
CA VAL A 39 11.26 -12.81 1.90
C VAL A 39 11.62 -11.37 2.24
N VAL A 40 11.86 -10.53 1.25
CA VAL A 40 12.34 -9.15 1.41
C VAL A 40 11.48 -8.32 2.37
N PRO A 41 10.13 -8.36 2.36
CA PRO A 41 9.35 -7.57 3.31
C PRO A 41 9.62 -7.90 4.78
N ILE A 42 9.95 -9.18 5.06
CA ILE A 42 10.25 -9.65 6.42
C ILE A 42 11.64 -9.15 6.84
N VAL A 43 12.64 -9.34 5.96
CA VAL A 43 14.04 -8.95 6.24
C VAL A 43 14.18 -7.43 6.34
N ALA A 44 13.44 -6.68 5.52
CA ALA A 44 13.47 -5.21 5.51
C ALA A 44 12.54 -4.56 6.55
N ALA A 45 11.67 -5.33 7.22
CA ALA A 45 10.72 -4.78 8.20
C ALA A 45 11.37 -3.89 9.29
N PRO A 46 12.59 -4.18 9.80
CA PRO A 46 13.25 -3.28 10.75
C PRO A 46 13.47 -1.86 10.24
N LEU A 47 13.65 -1.66 8.93
CA LEU A 47 13.85 -0.33 8.33
C LEU A 47 12.56 0.51 8.39
N PHE A 48 11.40 -0.14 8.30
CA PHE A 48 10.08 0.49 8.33
C PHE A 48 9.48 0.53 9.74
N TRP A 49 10.10 -0.18 10.68
CA TRP A 49 9.59 -0.30 12.05
C TRP A 49 9.53 1.06 12.75
N GLY A 50 10.52 1.92 12.55
CA GLY A 50 10.58 3.24 13.17
C GLY A 50 9.43 4.15 12.71
N GLU A 51 9.11 4.13 11.42
CA GLU A 51 7.97 4.88 10.88
C GLU A 51 6.65 4.35 11.44
N GLU A 52 6.44 3.04 11.41
CA GLU A 52 5.21 2.43 11.91
C GLU A 52 5.06 2.55 13.43
N PHE A 53 6.16 2.59 14.18
CA PHE A 53 6.09 2.93 15.59
C PHE A 53 5.56 4.34 15.81
N GLY A 54 6.02 5.31 15.03
CA GLY A 54 5.56 6.70 15.09
C GLY A 54 4.13 6.87 14.60
N TRP A 55 3.82 6.38 13.41
CA TRP A 55 2.51 6.58 12.76
C TRP A 55 1.42 5.70 13.39
N THR A 56 1.70 4.42 13.54
CA THR A 56 0.70 3.42 13.92
C THR A 56 0.60 3.25 15.44
N ALA A 57 1.71 3.00 16.14
CA ALA A 57 1.64 2.72 17.57
C ALA A 57 1.54 3.99 18.43
N TYR A 58 2.04 5.13 17.95
CA TYR A 58 2.00 6.37 18.73
C TYR A 58 0.91 7.32 18.27
N LEU A 59 0.95 7.81 17.03
CA LEU A 59 0.06 8.86 16.55
C LEU A 59 -1.38 8.38 16.40
N ARG A 60 -1.56 7.22 15.78
CA ARG A 60 -2.87 6.65 15.47
C ARG A 60 -3.76 6.55 16.72
N ASP A 61 -3.24 6.05 17.83
CA ASP A 61 -4.02 5.84 19.06
C ASP A 61 -4.40 7.17 19.74
N ARG A 62 -3.76 8.29 19.39
CA ARG A 62 -3.93 9.60 20.04
C ARG A 62 -4.68 10.61 19.19
N LEU A 63 -4.75 10.40 17.88
CA LEU A 63 -5.22 11.44 16.95
C LEU A 63 -6.74 11.70 17.05
N VAL A 64 -7.55 10.61 16.97
CA VAL A 64 -9.01 10.69 17.12
C VAL A 64 -9.51 9.52 17.96
N PRO A 65 -9.37 9.59 19.31
CA PRO A 65 -9.69 8.48 20.20
C PRO A 65 -11.13 7.98 20.03
N GLY A 66 -11.31 6.66 20.00
CA GLY A 66 -12.62 6.01 19.89
C GLY A 66 -13.25 6.05 18.49
N ARG A 67 -12.61 6.67 17.50
CA ARG A 67 -13.13 6.78 16.12
C ARG A 67 -12.16 6.17 15.10
N PRO A 68 -12.05 4.85 14.99
CA PRO A 68 -11.00 4.18 14.19
C PRO A 68 -10.99 4.58 12.72
N VAL A 69 -12.15 4.82 12.10
CA VAL A 69 -12.23 5.24 10.70
C VAL A 69 -11.70 6.68 10.54
N ALA A 70 -12.12 7.60 11.40
CA ALA A 70 -11.64 8.99 11.36
C ALA A 70 -10.13 9.05 11.62
N THR A 71 -9.63 8.24 12.57
CA THR A 71 -8.20 8.09 12.82
C THR A 71 -7.45 7.61 11.58
N THR A 72 -7.96 6.59 10.89
CA THR A 72 -7.35 6.08 9.66
C THR A 72 -7.24 7.16 8.59
N PHE A 73 -8.32 7.90 8.33
CA PHE A 73 -8.28 9.02 7.38
C PHE A 73 -7.28 10.10 7.80
N ALA A 74 -7.31 10.50 9.06
CA ALA A 74 -6.44 11.56 9.57
C ALA A 74 -4.96 11.15 9.51
N THR A 75 -4.61 9.94 9.96
CA THR A 75 -3.24 9.42 9.90
C THR A 75 -2.78 9.30 8.44
N GLY A 76 -3.60 8.72 7.56
CA GLY A 76 -3.28 8.57 6.14
C GLY A 76 -3.06 9.91 5.43
N LEU A 77 -3.89 10.91 5.70
CA LEU A 77 -3.70 12.25 5.13
C LEU A 77 -2.44 12.93 5.66
N ILE A 78 -2.17 12.87 6.97
CA ILE A 78 -0.95 13.43 7.56
C ILE A 78 0.29 12.75 6.97
N TRP A 79 0.27 11.41 6.90
CA TRP A 79 1.37 10.64 6.31
C TRP A 79 1.55 10.92 4.82
N GLY A 80 0.46 11.08 4.07
CA GLY A 80 0.49 11.47 2.67
C GLY A 80 1.12 12.86 2.46
N VAL A 81 0.72 13.85 3.27
CA VAL A 81 1.30 15.21 3.22
C VAL A 81 2.77 15.21 3.64
N TRP A 82 3.16 14.37 4.60
CA TRP A 82 4.55 14.23 5.02
C TRP A 82 5.47 13.76 3.88
N HIS A 83 4.93 13.00 2.91
CA HIS A 83 5.67 12.58 1.72
C HIS A 83 5.82 13.65 0.63
N TRP A 84 5.09 14.77 0.69
CA TRP A 84 5.07 15.79 -0.37
C TRP A 84 6.43 16.39 -0.75
N PRO A 85 7.44 16.50 0.12
CA PRO A 85 8.77 16.93 -0.30
C PRO A 85 9.50 15.96 -1.23
N LEU A 86 9.17 14.65 -1.19
CA LEU A 86 9.92 13.61 -1.87
C LEU A 86 9.88 13.70 -3.40
N PRO A 87 8.76 14.01 -4.08
CA PRO A 87 8.73 14.21 -5.52
C PRO A 87 9.68 15.31 -6.01
N TRP A 88 9.90 16.34 -5.20
CA TRP A 88 10.76 17.48 -5.55
C TRP A 88 12.27 17.15 -5.48
N VAL A 89 12.65 16.09 -4.80
CA VAL A 89 14.03 15.61 -4.71
C VAL A 89 14.28 14.34 -5.56
N GLY A 90 13.36 14.05 -6.50
CA GLY A 90 13.49 12.94 -7.43
C GLY A 90 13.08 11.58 -6.86
N TYR A 91 12.59 11.54 -5.63
CA TYR A 91 11.96 10.34 -5.10
C TYR A 91 10.54 10.22 -5.68
N PHE A 92 10.05 9.03 -5.93
CA PHE A 92 8.81 8.78 -6.68
C PHE A 92 8.86 9.25 -8.16
N GLY A 93 10.03 9.14 -8.80
CA GLY A 93 10.15 9.29 -10.25
C GLY A 93 9.81 10.66 -10.82
N ALA A 94 9.88 11.70 -10.03
CA ALA A 94 9.77 13.06 -10.51
C ALA A 94 11.03 13.45 -11.30
N GLY A 95 11.32 12.70 -12.34
CA GLY A 95 12.33 13.09 -13.35
C GLY A 95 11.77 14.10 -14.37
N GLY A 96 10.60 14.69 -14.05
CA GLY A 96 9.84 15.46 -14.98
C GLY A 96 9.71 16.92 -14.61
N THR A 97 8.49 17.41 -14.73
CA THR A 97 8.10 18.79 -14.53
C THR A 97 7.55 19.02 -13.13
N ALA A 98 7.42 20.29 -12.72
CA ALA A 98 6.71 20.66 -11.49
C ALA A 98 5.26 20.11 -11.49
N THR A 99 4.63 19.96 -12.65
CA THR A 99 3.31 19.37 -12.79
C THR A 99 3.32 17.90 -12.37
N ASP A 100 4.33 17.12 -12.79
CA ASP A 100 4.45 15.69 -12.42
C ASP A 100 4.63 15.54 -10.91
N ALA A 101 5.42 16.41 -10.29
CA ALA A 101 5.57 16.42 -8.83
C ALA A 101 4.26 16.72 -8.11
N VAL A 102 3.50 17.72 -8.57
CA VAL A 102 2.19 18.04 -7.97
C VAL A 102 1.20 16.90 -8.15
N VAL A 103 1.15 16.26 -9.33
CA VAL A 103 0.31 15.09 -9.57
C VAL A 103 0.71 13.94 -8.64
N ALA A 104 2.00 13.66 -8.48
CA ALA A 104 2.49 12.64 -7.56
C ALA A 104 2.06 12.92 -6.12
N MET A 105 2.18 14.16 -5.64
CA MET A 105 1.73 14.59 -4.31
C MET A 105 0.23 14.33 -4.10
N LEU A 106 -0.60 14.67 -5.09
CA LEU A 106 -2.04 14.47 -5.00
C LEU A 106 -2.44 13.00 -5.06
N MET A 107 -1.78 12.20 -5.90
CA MET A 107 -2.03 10.76 -6.00
C MET A 107 -1.55 9.98 -4.78
N TRP A 108 -0.56 10.50 -4.06
CA TRP A 108 -0.07 9.90 -2.83
C TRP A 108 -1.10 9.95 -1.69
N LEU A 109 -1.97 10.96 -1.66
CA LEU A 109 -3.00 11.09 -0.61
C LEU A 109 -3.97 9.90 -0.58
N PRO A 110 -4.65 9.51 -1.67
CA PRO A 110 -5.52 8.35 -1.65
C PRO A 110 -4.74 7.05 -1.37
N LEU A 111 -3.52 6.90 -1.88
CA LEU A 111 -2.71 5.71 -1.62
C LEU A 111 -2.39 5.57 -0.13
N SER A 112 -1.93 6.63 0.52
CA SER A 112 -1.60 6.62 1.95
C SER A 112 -2.82 6.32 2.82
N VAL A 113 -4.00 6.85 2.47
CA VAL A 113 -5.24 6.52 3.17
C VAL A 113 -5.61 5.04 2.99
N LEU A 114 -5.51 4.50 1.78
CA LEU A 114 -5.78 3.07 1.52
C LEU A 114 -4.81 2.17 2.28
N LEU A 115 -3.52 2.50 2.29
CA LEU A 115 -2.51 1.78 3.08
C LEU A 115 -2.82 1.83 4.57
N GLU A 116 -3.20 2.99 5.10
CA GLU A 116 -3.56 3.16 6.51
C GLU A 116 -4.80 2.35 6.92
N PHE A 117 -5.75 2.08 6.03
CA PHE A 117 -6.84 1.15 6.30
C PHE A 117 -6.31 -0.26 6.56
N VAL A 118 -5.36 -0.73 5.76
CA VAL A 118 -4.78 -2.08 5.91
C VAL A 118 -3.83 -2.13 7.10
N ILE A 119 -2.98 -1.13 7.27
CA ILE A 119 -2.06 -0.98 8.40
C ILE A 119 -2.85 -0.98 9.73
N GLY A 120 -3.88 -0.14 9.82
CA GLY A 120 -4.70 -0.04 11.00
C GLY A 120 -5.51 -1.31 11.32
N TRP A 121 -5.91 -2.05 10.29
CA TRP A 121 -6.53 -3.36 10.46
C TRP A 121 -5.52 -4.40 11.00
N LEU A 122 -4.30 -4.41 10.48
CA LEU A 122 -3.22 -5.29 10.96
C LEU A 122 -2.85 -4.96 12.41
N TRP A 123 -2.70 -3.67 12.74
CA TRP A 123 -2.44 -3.20 14.09
C TRP A 123 -3.54 -3.65 15.06
N GLY A 124 -4.79 -3.38 14.72
CA GLY A 124 -5.93 -3.74 15.57
C GLY A 124 -6.11 -5.25 15.79
N ARG A 125 -5.55 -6.09 14.90
CA ARG A 125 -5.58 -7.55 15.01
C ARG A 125 -4.40 -8.15 15.74
N SER A 126 -3.23 -7.56 15.59
CA SER A 126 -1.97 -8.12 16.11
C SER A 126 -1.51 -7.46 17.42
N GLY A 127 -1.87 -6.20 17.65
CA GLY A 127 -1.31 -5.39 18.73
C GLY A 127 0.21 -5.17 18.58
N SER A 128 0.76 -5.36 17.38
CA SER A 128 2.19 -5.36 17.11
C SER A 128 2.53 -4.50 15.89
N VAL A 129 3.65 -3.78 15.96
CA VAL A 129 4.17 -2.94 14.86
C VAL A 129 4.72 -3.77 13.70
N TRP A 130 5.10 -5.03 13.92
CA TRP A 130 5.75 -5.86 12.90
C TRP A 130 4.89 -6.13 11.67
N PRO A 131 3.61 -6.56 11.77
CA PRO A 131 2.77 -6.74 10.59
C PRO A 131 2.55 -5.46 9.77
N PRO A 132 2.27 -4.28 10.36
CA PRO A 132 2.34 -2.99 9.69
C PRO A 132 3.65 -2.74 8.96
N ALA A 133 4.79 -2.89 9.63
CA ALA A 133 6.12 -2.67 9.03
C ALA A 133 6.41 -3.60 7.85
N ILE A 134 6.02 -4.89 7.96
CA ILE A 134 6.12 -5.85 6.85
C ILE A 134 5.23 -5.44 5.67
N LEU A 135 4.02 -4.96 5.93
CA LEU A 135 3.14 -4.47 4.87
C LEU A 135 3.71 -3.23 4.20
N HIS A 136 4.15 -2.24 4.99
CA HIS A 136 4.74 -1.00 4.49
C HIS A 136 5.95 -1.29 3.60
N GLY A 137 6.93 -2.02 4.13
CA GLY A 137 8.10 -2.44 3.35
C GLY A 137 7.75 -3.27 2.12
N GLY A 138 6.76 -4.16 2.23
CA GLY A 138 6.27 -4.94 1.12
C GLY A 138 5.56 -4.11 0.05
N SER A 139 4.85 -3.05 0.43
CA SER A 139 4.25 -2.11 -0.53
C SER A 139 5.33 -1.39 -1.35
N ASN A 140 6.37 -0.93 -0.69
CA ASN A 140 7.45 -0.19 -1.35
C ASN A 140 8.38 -1.13 -2.16
N LEU A 141 8.79 -2.26 -1.59
CA LEU A 141 9.82 -3.13 -2.17
C LEU A 141 9.27 -4.24 -3.06
N VAL A 142 8.01 -4.62 -2.92
CA VAL A 142 7.41 -5.70 -3.71
C VAL A 142 6.37 -5.15 -4.68
N VAL A 143 5.39 -4.38 -4.18
CA VAL A 143 4.29 -3.93 -5.04
C VAL A 143 4.78 -2.87 -6.03
N ALA A 144 5.44 -1.80 -5.56
CA ALA A 144 5.91 -0.74 -6.44
C ALA A 144 6.99 -1.24 -7.41
N VAL A 145 8.00 -1.99 -6.93
CA VAL A 145 9.06 -2.54 -7.77
C VAL A 145 8.51 -3.57 -8.77
N GLY A 146 7.57 -4.44 -8.32
CA GLY A 146 6.96 -5.44 -9.18
C GLY A 146 6.11 -4.82 -10.29
N ILE A 147 5.34 -3.77 -10.02
CA ILE A 147 4.61 -3.04 -11.06
C ILE A 147 5.60 -2.47 -12.08
N GLY A 148 6.65 -1.78 -11.64
CA GLY A 148 7.69 -1.24 -12.54
C GLY A 148 8.37 -2.32 -13.38
N ARG A 149 8.61 -3.53 -12.80
CA ARG A 149 9.21 -4.64 -13.53
C ARG A 149 8.31 -5.22 -14.62
N PHE A 150 7.04 -5.48 -14.30
CA PHE A 150 6.17 -6.28 -15.18
C PHE A 150 5.31 -5.42 -16.12
N VAL A 151 4.90 -4.24 -15.70
CA VAL A 151 4.00 -3.40 -16.52
C VAL A 151 4.78 -2.57 -17.52
N ASP A 152 5.75 -1.81 -17.05
CA ASP A 152 6.61 -0.98 -17.88
C ASP A 152 7.86 -0.57 -17.07
N PRO A 153 9.07 -1.01 -17.45
CA PRO A 153 10.31 -0.55 -16.82
C PRO A 153 10.55 0.97 -16.89
N GLY A 154 9.87 1.65 -17.82
CA GLY A 154 9.86 3.10 -17.96
C GLY A 154 8.61 3.77 -17.40
N ALA A 155 7.73 3.02 -16.72
CA ALA A 155 6.47 3.54 -16.20
C ALA A 155 6.70 4.75 -15.30
N HIS A 156 6.00 5.83 -15.61
CA HIS A 156 5.94 6.99 -14.72
C HIS A 156 5.45 6.55 -13.33
N THR A 157 6.07 7.07 -12.30
CA THR A 157 5.70 6.80 -10.90
C THR A 157 4.21 7.00 -10.64
N ASN A 158 3.57 7.94 -11.34
CA ASN A 158 2.14 8.17 -11.25
C ASN A 158 1.33 6.95 -11.70
N THR A 159 1.77 6.22 -12.74
CA THR A 159 1.15 4.95 -13.17
C THR A 159 1.28 3.89 -12.09
N VAL A 160 2.47 3.75 -11.49
CA VAL A 160 2.71 2.80 -10.39
C VAL A 160 1.78 3.13 -9.21
N THR A 161 1.69 4.40 -8.80
CA THR A 161 0.83 4.86 -7.71
C THR A 161 -0.65 4.60 -8.02
N LEU A 162 -1.10 4.84 -9.25
CA LEU A 162 -2.47 4.56 -9.68
C LEU A 162 -2.80 3.07 -9.58
N LEU A 163 -1.92 2.20 -10.07
CA LEU A 163 -2.10 0.74 -10.00
C LEU A 163 -2.07 0.24 -8.55
N MET A 164 -1.23 0.81 -7.69
CA MET A 164 -1.25 0.53 -6.27
C MET A 164 -2.59 0.93 -5.63
N CYS A 165 -3.10 2.13 -5.91
CA CYS A 165 -4.42 2.54 -5.43
C CYS A 165 -5.51 1.56 -5.89
N ALA A 166 -5.54 1.23 -7.17
CA ALA A 166 -6.51 0.29 -7.74
C ALA A 166 -6.43 -1.10 -7.10
N ALA A 167 -5.22 -1.57 -6.76
CA ALA A 167 -5.02 -2.85 -6.08
C ALA A 167 -5.44 -2.83 -4.61
N TYR A 168 -5.24 -1.72 -3.90
CA TYR A 168 -5.63 -1.61 -2.49
C TYR A 168 -7.14 -1.41 -2.28
N VAL A 169 -7.87 -0.82 -3.23
CA VAL A 169 -9.33 -0.63 -3.14
C VAL A 169 -10.07 -1.94 -2.81
N PRO A 170 -9.93 -3.05 -3.55
CA PRO A 170 -10.63 -4.29 -3.24
C PRO A 170 -10.17 -4.89 -1.90
N VAL A 171 -8.90 -4.73 -1.51
CA VAL A 171 -8.40 -5.20 -0.21
C VAL A 171 -9.08 -4.45 0.93
N VAL A 172 -9.17 -3.13 0.84
CA VAL A 172 -9.87 -2.29 1.82
C VAL A 172 -11.36 -2.63 1.85
N ALA A 173 -12.01 -2.81 0.69
CA ALA A 173 -13.41 -3.20 0.61
C ALA A 173 -13.68 -4.53 1.33
N CYS A 174 -12.80 -5.53 1.15
CA CYS A 174 -12.88 -6.81 1.86
C CYS A 174 -12.73 -6.65 3.38
N ILE A 175 -11.77 -5.84 3.83
CA ILE A 175 -11.53 -5.56 5.26
C ILE A 175 -12.76 -4.90 5.89
N VAL A 176 -13.30 -3.86 5.25
CA VAL A 176 -14.48 -3.13 5.73
C VAL A 176 -15.69 -4.05 5.75
N GLY A 177 -15.93 -4.80 4.67
CA GLY A 177 -17.04 -5.76 4.58
C GLY A 177 -16.98 -6.83 5.68
N ALA A 178 -15.82 -7.45 5.88
CA ALA A 178 -15.61 -8.43 6.94
C ALA A 178 -15.84 -7.84 8.34
N SER A 179 -15.44 -6.59 8.55
CA SER A 179 -15.64 -5.88 9.82
C SER A 179 -17.12 -5.60 10.12
N ILE A 180 -17.90 -5.25 9.09
CA ILE A 180 -19.35 -5.04 9.21
C ILE A 180 -20.07 -6.36 9.55
N VAL A 181 -19.74 -7.42 8.81
CA VAL A 181 -20.36 -8.76 9.03
C VAL A 181 -20.07 -9.27 10.45
N SER A 182 -18.83 -9.11 10.93
CA SER A 182 -18.46 -9.56 12.28
C SER A 182 -19.17 -8.79 13.39
N ARG A 183 -19.41 -7.47 13.20
CA ARG A 183 -20.19 -6.66 14.14
C ARG A 183 -21.66 -7.09 14.19
N ARG A 184 -22.29 -7.35 13.05
CA ARG A 184 -23.70 -7.80 12.99
C ARG A 184 -23.89 -9.14 13.69
N ARG A 185 -22.94 -10.09 13.54
CA ARG A 185 -23.00 -11.39 14.22
C ARG A 185 -22.94 -11.25 15.74
N LYS A 186 -22.14 -10.33 16.29
CA LYS A 186 -22.06 -10.10 17.75
C LYS A 186 -23.38 -9.57 18.30
N ILE A 187 -24.00 -8.60 17.61
CA ILE A 187 -25.30 -8.02 18.05
C ILE A 187 -26.44 -9.06 17.95
N GLY A 188 -26.45 -9.94 16.95
CA GLY A 188 -27.48 -10.98 16.79
C GLY A 188 -27.34 -12.18 17.73
N VAL A 189 -26.24 -12.32 18.48
CA VAL A 189 -26.04 -13.37 19.48
C VAL A 189 -26.47 -12.88 20.89
N GLU A 190 -26.61 -11.57 21.08
CA GLU A 190 -27.00 -10.95 22.34
C GLU A 190 -28.54 -10.74 22.45
N GLN A 191 -29.31 -11.15 21.43
CA GLN A 191 -30.77 -11.17 21.38
C GLN A 191 -31.30 -12.60 21.48
#